data_9f3e691ff77cb7b230052b3d0afa8245
#
_entry.id   9f3e691ff77cb7b230052b3d0afa8245
#
_cell.length_a   1.000
_cell.length_b   1.000
_cell.length_c   1.000
_cell.angle_alpha   90.00
_cell.angle_beta   90.00
_cell.angle_gamma   90.00
#
_symmetry.space_group_name_H-M   'P 1'
#
loop_
_entity.id
_entity.type
_entity.pdbx_description
1 polymer ?
#
loop_
_entity_poly.entity_id
_entity_poly.type
_entity_poly.pdbx_seq_one_letter_code
_entity_poly.pdbx_strand_id
1 'polypeptide(L)'
;DIVINLQGDEPFSDPKDMNNIFELLQEENVEIVSMFTDLKNKSDLKNPNVVKVSIKDSVAQDFFRNETSLDKKTWIHLGIYGFKLNTLKKIVKLPKSENEINRKLEQMRAMDNNIPIHMIRSEALVHLGIDTYEDLKLANKLIENDK
;
A
#
# COMPACT_ATOMS: atom_id res chain seq x y z
N ASP A 1 7.33 -19.72 -3.75
CA ASP A 1 7.23 -18.69 -4.81
C ASP A 1 6.64 -17.41 -4.22
N ILE A 2 7.15 -16.26 -4.68
CA ILE A 2 6.73 -14.91 -4.28
C ILE A 2 6.16 -14.20 -5.51
N VAL A 3 5.11 -13.43 -5.31
CA VAL A 3 4.49 -12.57 -6.32
C VAL A 3 4.52 -11.14 -5.81
N ILE A 4 5.06 -10.21 -6.60
CA ILE A 4 5.01 -8.78 -6.33
C ILE A 4 4.04 -8.16 -7.33
N ASN A 5 3.04 -7.47 -6.82
CA ASN A 5 2.07 -6.71 -7.60
C ASN A 5 2.48 -5.23 -7.59
N LEU A 6 3.00 -4.78 -8.73
CA LEU A 6 3.28 -3.39 -9.01
C LEU A 6 2.21 -2.87 -9.97
N GLN A 7 1.52 -1.82 -9.58
CA GLN A 7 0.46 -1.22 -10.39
C GLN A 7 1.07 -0.35 -11.49
N GLY A 8 0.44 -0.37 -12.68
CA GLY A 8 0.94 0.35 -13.85
C GLY A 8 0.84 1.88 -13.75
N ASP A 9 0.12 2.39 -12.77
CA ASP A 9 -0.05 3.80 -12.44
C ASP A 9 0.96 4.33 -11.40
N GLU A 10 1.92 3.48 -10.96
CA GLU A 10 2.98 3.81 -9.99
C GLU A 10 4.37 3.92 -10.67
N PRO A 11 4.62 4.92 -11.54
CA PRO A 11 5.84 4.98 -12.36
C PRO A 11 7.11 5.30 -11.59
N PHE A 12 7.00 5.81 -10.35
CA PHE A 12 8.13 6.20 -9.50
C PHE A 12 8.50 5.16 -8.45
N SER A 13 8.08 3.90 -8.64
CA SER A 13 8.45 2.82 -7.74
C SER A 13 9.95 2.58 -7.74
N ASP A 14 10.55 2.47 -6.54
CA ASP A 14 11.98 2.22 -6.40
C ASP A 14 12.26 0.70 -6.47
N PRO A 15 13.22 0.23 -7.28
CA PRO A 15 13.64 -1.18 -7.28
C PRO A 15 14.06 -1.71 -5.90
N LYS A 16 14.58 -0.84 -5.02
CA LYS A 16 14.91 -1.23 -3.64
C LYS A 16 13.67 -1.64 -2.86
N ASP A 17 12.54 -0.98 -3.09
CA ASP A 17 11.28 -1.32 -2.45
C ASP A 17 10.85 -2.75 -2.81
N MET A 18 11.05 -3.14 -4.08
CA MET A 18 10.77 -4.51 -4.54
C MET A 18 11.68 -5.53 -3.85
N ASN A 19 12.98 -5.20 -3.72
CA ASN A 19 13.93 -6.06 -3.02
C ASN A 19 13.58 -6.19 -1.53
N ASN A 20 13.22 -5.10 -0.85
CA ASN A 20 12.84 -5.11 0.56
C ASN A 20 11.57 -5.96 0.79
N ILE A 21 10.58 -5.87 -0.10
CA ILE A 21 9.40 -6.74 -0.09
C ILE A 21 9.81 -8.20 -0.24
N PHE A 22 10.66 -8.50 -1.21
CA PHE A 22 11.11 -9.86 -1.50
C PHE A 22 11.86 -10.46 -0.30
N GLU A 23 12.79 -9.71 0.30
CA GLU A 23 13.57 -10.15 1.45
C GLU A 23 12.67 -10.44 2.66
N LEU A 24 11.73 -9.56 2.98
CA LEU A 24 10.83 -9.77 4.11
C LEU A 24 9.93 -10.99 3.91
N LEU A 25 9.51 -11.27 2.69
CA LEU A 25 8.71 -12.47 2.36
C LEU A 25 9.50 -13.79 2.44
N GLN A 26 10.82 -13.76 2.61
CA GLN A 26 11.60 -14.97 2.92
C GLN A 26 11.38 -15.43 4.37
N GLU A 27 10.95 -14.54 5.25
CA GLU A 27 10.63 -14.91 6.64
C GLU A 27 9.43 -15.85 6.69
N GLU A 28 9.52 -16.88 7.54
CA GLU A 28 8.53 -17.97 7.58
C GLU A 28 7.11 -17.46 7.89
N ASN A 29 7.01 -16.52 8.83
CA ASN A 29 5.73 -15.99 9.33
C ASN A 29 5.16 -14.81 8.54
N VAL A 30 5.84 -14.36 7.48
CA VAL A 30 5.40 -13.24 6.67
C VAL A 30 4.73 -13.78 5.40
N GLU A 31 3.46 -13.47 5.21
CA GLU A 31 2.66 -13.94 4.07
C GLU A 31 2.31 -12.85 3.08
N ILE A 32 2.07 -11.63 3.58
CA ILE A 32 1.77 -10.44 2.78
C ILE A 32 2.62 -9.30 3.28
N VAL A 33 3.20 -8.55 2.36
CA VAL A 33 3.91 -7.29 2.61
C VAL A 33 3.29 -6.20 1.77
N SER A 34 3.10 -5.03 2.36
CA SER A 34 2.74 -3.81 1.64
C SER A 34 3.58 -2.65 2.15
N MET A 35 3.41 -1.49 1.55
CA MET A 35 4.28 -0.35 1.79
C MET A 35 3.54 0.87 2.30
N PHE A 36 4.27 1.73 2.99
CA PHE A 36 3.77 3.01 3.46
C PHE A 36 4.81 4.12 3.33
N THR A 37 4.34 5.35 3.34
CA THR A 37 5.17 6.55 3.44
C THR A 37 4.59 7.51 4.47
N ASP A 38 5.37 8.54 4.81
CA ASP A 38 4.92 9.57 5.74
C ASP A 38 3.80 10.42 5.16
N LEU A 39 2.91 10.83 6.04
CA LEU A 39 1.92 11.85 5.75
C LEU A 39 2.62 13.22 5.65
N LYS A 40 2.84 13.69 4.43
CA LYS A 40 3.51 14.99 4.19
C LYS A 40 2.57 16.18 4.36
N ASN A 41 1.30 16.02 3.91
CA ASN A 41 0.31 17.08 3.94
C ASN A 41 -0.90 16.70 4.81
N LYS A 42 -1.30 17.57 5.72
CA LYS A 42 -2.50 17.35 6.54
C LYS A 42 -3.79 17.25 5.70
N SER A 43 -3.80 17.83 4.49
CA SER A 43 -4.91 17.70 3.54
C SER A 43 -5.15 16.26 3.10
N ASP A 44 -4.11 15.43 3.04
CA ASP A 44 -4.21 14.04 2.61
C ASP A 44 -5.02 13.18 3.60
N LEU A 45 -5.08 13.57 4.88
CA LEU A 45 -5.94 12.90 5.86
C LEU A 45 -7.41 12.93 5.45
N LYS A 46 -7.87 14.04 4.87
CA LYS A 46 -9.25 14.26 4.46
C LYS A 46 -9.52 13.87 3.01
N ASN A 47 -8.48 13.56 2.24
CA ASN A 47 -8.62 13.17 0.85
C ASN A 47 -9.05 11.69 0.76
N PRO A 48 -10.27 11.38 0.26
CA PRO A 48 -10.76 10.01 0.18
C PRO A 48 -10.04 9.17 -0.89
N ASN A 49 -9.32 9.81 -1.82
CA ASN A 49 -8.53 9.11 -2.84
C ASN A 49 -7.22 8.57 -2.26
N VAL A 50 -6.72 9.18 -1.21
CA VAL A 50 -5.53 8.73 -0.50
C VAL A 50 -5.91 7.71 0.55
N VAL A 51 -5.40 6.48 0.43
CA VAL A 51 -5.60 5.43 1.44
C VAL A 51 -4.60 5.63 2.57
N LYS A 52 -5.09 5.58 3.80
CA LYS A 52 -4.29 5.66 5.02
C LYS A 52 -4.19 4.30 5.67
N VAL A 53 -3.15 4.13 6.46
CA VAL A 53 -2.91 2.91 7.24
C VAL A 53 -2.47 3.26 8.65
N SER A 54 -2.99 2.56 9.64
CA SER A 54 -2.44 2.52 11.00
C SER A 54 -1.62 1.26 11.17
N ILE A 55 -0.46 1.39 11.83
CA ILE A 55 0.53 0.31 11.94
C ILE A 55 0.93 0.16 13.40
N LYS A 56 1.04 -1.09 13.84
CA LYS A 56 1.60 -1.47 15.13
C LYS A 56 2.50 -2.68 14.94
N ASP A 57 3.71 -2.64 15.51
CA ASP A 57 4.68 -3.73 15.44
C ASP A 57 4.93 -4.22 14.00
N SER A 58 5.06 -3.29 13.06
CA SER A 58 5.22 -3.52 11.61
C SER A 58 4.06 -4.25 10.94
N VAL A 59 2.89 -4.33 11.58
CA VAL A 59 1.69 -4.96 11.01
C VAL A 59 0.57 -3.93 10.89
N ALA A 60 -0.11 -3.94 9.75
CA ALA A 60 -1.28 -3.10 9.53
C ALA A 60 -2.38 -3.43 10.54
N GLN A 61 -2.92 -2.41 11.19
CA GLN A 61 -4.03 -2.54 12.11
C GLN A 61 -5.36 -2.16 11.46
N ASP A 62 -5.32 -1.20 10.54
CA ASP A 62 -6.49 -0.78 9.77
C ASP A 62 -6.08 0.00 8.52
N PHE A 63 -6.93 -0.07 7.47
CA PHE A 63 -6.84 0.76 6.27
C PHE A 63 -8.12 1.56 6.10
N PHE A 64 -7.99 2.84 5.80
CA PHE A 64 -9.15 3.74 5.73
C PHE A 64 -8.91 4.88 4.74
N ARG A 65 -10.02 5.47 4.24
CA ARG A 65 -9.98 6.62 3.32
C ARG A 65 -10.20 7.94 4.03
N ASN A 66 -11.09 7.98 5.01
CA ASN A 66 -11.38 9.18 5.79
C ASN A 66 -11.03 8.93 7.26
N GLU A 67 -10.26 9.82 7.86
CA GLU A 67 -9.97 9.81 9.28
C GLU A 67 -10.78 10.91 9.96
N THR A 68 -11.46 10.54 11.02
CA THR A 68 -12.23 11.47 11.85
C THR A 68 -11.56 11.80 13.17
N SER A 69 -10.54 11.04 13.58
CA SER A 69 -9.78 11.29 14.80
C SER A 69 -8.27 11.35 14.52
N LEU A 70 -7.64 12.40 14.99
CA LEU A 70 -6.17 12.63 14.85
C LEU A 70 -5.35 11.85 15.89
N ASP A 71 -5.97 11.01 16.70
CA ASP A 71 -5.33 10.37 17.85
C ASP A 71 -4.50 9.13 17.50
N LYS A 72 -4.59 8.65 16.25
CA LYS A 72 -3.80 7.51 15.77
C LYS A 72 -2.67 7.98 14.87
N LYS A 73 -1.48 7.46 15.12
CA LYS A 73 -0.36 7.63 14.20
C LYS A 73 -0.73 6.99 12.86
N THR A 74 -0.78 7.82 11.82
CA THR A 74 -1.32 7.49 10.51
C THR A 74 -0.26 7.72 9.46
N TRP A 75 -0.16 6.78 8.50
CA TRP A 75 0.71 6.87 7.33
C TRP A 75 -0.11 6.76 6.04
N ILE A 76 0.49 7.13 4.93
CA ILE A 76 -0.05 6.91 3.59
C ILE A 76 0.28 5.48 3.17
N HIS A 77 -0.72 4.72 2.79
CA HIS A 77 -0.55 3.42 2.19
C HIS A 77 -0.16 3.57 0.71
N LEU A 78 0.80 2.76 0.28
CA LEU A 78 1.22 2.63 -1.11
C LEU A 78 0.72 1.30 -1.65
N GLY A 79 0.09 1.32 -2.83
CA GLY A 79 -0.59 0.19 -3.44
C GLY A 79 0.32 -0.93 -3.99
N ILE A 80 1.53 -1.05 -3.47
CA ILE A 80 2.49 -2.09 -3.84
C ILE A 80 2.38 -3.24 -2.84
N TYR A 81 2.26 -4.45 -3.36
CA TYR A 81 2.09 -5.65 -2.55
C TYR A 81 3.01 -6.77 -2.95
N GLY A 82 3.52 -7.47 -1.96
CA GLY A 82 4.14 -8.78 -2.12
C GLY A 82 3.34 -9.87 -1.41
N PHE A 83 3.30 -11.05 -2.00
CA PHE A 83 2.58 -12.20 -1.48
C PHE A 83 3.41 -13.47 -1.57
N LYS A 84 3.31 -14.36 -0.59
CA LYS A 84 3.57 -15.77 -0.84
C LYS A 84 2.50 -16.32 -1.77
N LEU A 85 2.88 -17.05 -2.80
CA LEU A 85 1.96 -17.54 -3.85
C LEU A 85 0.77 -18.33 -3.29
N ASN A 86 1.01 -19.15 -2.26
CA ASN A 86 -0.07 -19.94 -1.65
C ASN A 86 -1.09 -19.06 -0.93
N THR A 87 -0.64 -17.98 -0.28
CA THR A 87 -1.50 -16.99 0.37
C THR A 87 -2.32 -16.21 -0.65
N LEU A 88 -1.70 -15.79 -1.75
CA LEU A 88 -2.42 -15.14 -2.84
C LEU A 88 -3.52 -16.06 -3.39
N LYS A 89 -3.20 -17.34 -3.68
CA LYS A 89 -4.17 -18.34 -4.13
C LYS A 89 -5.31 -18.58 -3.13
N LYS A 90 -5.03 -18.45 -1.83
CA LYS A 90 -6.05 -18.53 -0.78
C LYS A 90 -6.97 -17.31 -0.81
N ILE A 91 -6.39 -16.10 -0.83
CA ILE A 91 -7.15 -14.84 -0.78
C ILE A 91 -8.09 -14.71 -1.98
N VAL A 92 -7.64 -15.02 -3.20
CA VAL A 92 -8.47 -14.89 -4.40
C VAL A 92 -9.68 -15.84 -4.42
N LYS A 93 -9.66 -16.89 -3.61
CA LYS A 93 -10.79 -17.83 -3.45
C LYS A 93 -11.76 -17.42 -2.35
N LEU A 94 -11.36 -16.49 -1.48
CA LEU A 94 -12.25 -15.99 -0.43
C LEU A 94 -13.33 -15.09 -1.03
N PRO A 95 -14.55 -15.13 -0.51
CA PRO A 95 -15.58 -14.16 -0.86
C PRO A 95 -15.12 -12.76 -0.45
N LYS A 96 -15.64 -11.74 -1.14
CA LYS A 96 -15.42 -10.36 -0.73
C LYS A 96 -15.95 -10.14 0.68
N SER A 97 -15.15 -9.53 1.54
CA SER A 97 -15.56 -9.23 2.90
C SER A 97 -16.42 -7.95 2.96
N GLU A 98 -17.16 -7.79 4.05
CA GLU A 98 -18.02 -6.64 4.25
C GLU A 98 -17.21 -5.33 4.27
N ASN A 99 -16.06 -5.29 4.97
CA ASN A 99 -15.18 -4.13 5.00
C ASN A 99 -14.56 -3.84 3.63
N GLU A 100 -14.21 -4.87 2.85
CA GLU A 100 -13.72 -4.72 1.48
C GLU A 100 -14.75 -3.99 0.62
N ILE A 101 -16.01 -4.40 0.68
CA ILE A 101 -17.10 -3.81 -0.10
C ILE A 101 -17.39 -2.38 0.34
N ASN A 102 -17.55 -2.17 1.65
CA ASN A 102 -17.94 -0.88 2.22
C ASN A 102 -16.87 0.19 2.07
N ARG A 103 -15.59 -0.20 2.22
CA ARG A 103 -14.45 0.73 2.14
C ARG A 103 -13.87 0.82 0.73
N LYS A 104 -14.22 -0.10 -0.16
CA LYS A 104 -13.63 -0.26 -1.51
C LYS A 104 -12.11 -0.44 -1.41
N LEU A 105 -11.69 -1.33 -0.52
CA LEU A 105 -10.29 -1.65 -0.20
C LEU A 105 -10.12 -3.17 -0.20
N GLU A 106 -9.49 -3.73 -1.26
CA GLU A 106 -9.34 -5.18 -1.44
C GLU A 106 -8.51 -5.85 -0.34
N GLN A 107 -7.54 -5.14 0.22
CA GLN A 107 -6.71 -5.65 1.32
C GLN A 107 -7.50 -5.96 2.59
N MET A 108 -8.68 -5.39 2.76
CA MET A 108 -9.56 -5.71 3.87
C MET A 108 -9.99 -7.18 3.86
N ARG A 109 -10.06 -7.82 2.69
CA ARG A 109 -10.35 -9.26 2.58
C ARG A 109 -9.33 -10.11 3.34
N ALA A 110 -8.04 -9.77 3.23
CA ALA A 110 -6.99 -10.45 3.98
C ALA A 110 -7.13 -10.20 5.49
N MET A 111 -7.30 -8.94 5.89
CA MET A 111 -7.43 -8.55 7.30
C MET A 111 -8.65 -9.19 7.97
N ASP A 112 -9.81 -9.15 7.33
CA ASP A 112 -11.05 -9.73 7.85
C ASP A 112 -10.99 -11.27 7.96
N ASN A 113 -10.03 -11.89 7.28
CA ASN A 113 -9.73 -13.32 7.40
C ASN A 113 -8.48 -13.61 8.26
N ASN A 114 -8.06 -12.67 9.09
CA ASN A 114 -6.93 -12.79 10.02
C ASN A 114 -5.59 -13.14 9.32
N ILE A 115 -5.40 -12.68 8.09
CA ILE A 115 -4.14 -12.80 7.38
C ILE A 115 -3.39 -11.47 7.58
N PRO A 116 -2.28 -11.44 8.34
CA PRO A 116 -1.57 -10.21 8.65
C PRO A 116 -0.91 -9.64 7.41
N ILE A 117 -0.94 -8.31 7.30
CA ILE A 117 -0.23 -7.55 6.27
C ILE A 117 0.93 -6.83 6.96
N HIS A 118 2.15 -7.24 6.67
CA HIS A 118 3.34 -6.58 7.16
C HIS A 118 3.60 -5.31 6.36
N MET A 119 4.01 -4.26 7.05
CA MET A 119 4.17 -2.94 6.48
C MET A 119 5.61 -2.49 6.55
N ILE A 120 6.19 -2.12 5.41
CA ILE A 120 7.53 -1.54 5.34
C ILE A 120 7.48 -0.13 4.76
N ARG A 121 8.42 0.70 5.19
CA ARG A 121 8.54 2.06 4.67
C ARG A 121 9.16 2.02 3.28
N SER A 122 8.57 2.75 2.34
CA SER A 122 9.17 2.95 1.01
C SER A 122 10.42 3.84 1.11
N GLU A 123 11.43 3.52 0.34
CA GLU A 123 12.65 4.32 0.16
C GLU A 123 12.54 5.27 -1.03
N ALA A 124 11.51 5.18 -1.85
CA ALA A 124 11.31 6.07 -2.98
C ALA A 124 11.17 7.53 -2.52
N LEU A 125 11.84 8.43 -3.21
CA LEU A 125 11.80 9.88 -2.92
C LEU A 125 10.49 10.52 -3.37
N VAL A 126 9.89 9.97 -4.43
CA VAL A 126 8.64 10.43 -5.04
C VAL A 126 7.60 9.33 -4.96
N HIS A 127 6.43 9.67 -4.48
CA HIS A 127 5.25 8.81 -4.48
C HIS A 127 4.15 9.56 -5.23
N LEU A 128 3.98 9.24 -6.49
CA LEU A 128 2.99 9.85 -7.36
C LEU A 128 2.36 8.75 -8.23
N GLY A 129 1.15 8.36 -7.86
CA GLY A 129 0.27 7.58 -8.73
C GLY A 129 -0.33 8.47 -9.81
N ILE A 130 -0.57 7.92 -10.99
CA ILE A 130 -1.16 8.65 -12.12
C ILE A 130 -2.62 8.23 -12.28
N ASP A 131 -3.52 8.93 -11.59
CA ASP A 131 -4.97 8.73 -11.67
C ASP A 131 -5.67 9.78 -12.56
N THR A 132 -5.05 10.96 -12.69
CA THR A 132 -5.62 12.10 -13.41
C THR A 132 -4.66 12.66 -14.46
N TYR A 133 -5.18 13.50 -15.35
CA TYR A 133 -4.35 14.21 -16.34
C TYR A 133 -3.38 15.21 -15.68
N GLU A 134 -3.77 15.76 -14.54
CA GLU A 134 -2.93 16.62 -13.71
C GLU A 134 -1.73 15.86 -13.12
N ASP A 135 -1.96 14.62 -12.65
CA ASP A 135 -0.90 13.75 -12.16
C ASP A 135 0.09 13.41 -13.28
N LEU A 136 -0.41 13.10 -14.47
CA LEU A 136 0.44 12.85 -15.65
C LEU A 136 1.32 14.07 -16.00
N LYS A 137 0.78 15.28 -15.96
CA LYS A 137 1.56 16.49 -16.17
C LYS A 137 2.66 16.67 -15.10
N LEU A 138 2.32 16.39 -13.84
CA LEU A 138 3.28 16.48 -12.75
C LEU A 138 4.38 15.43 -12.90
N ALA A 139 4.02 14.19 -13.25
CA ALA A 139 4.96 13.11 -13.51
C ALA A 139 5.98 13.49 -14.62
N ASN A 140 5.48 14.03 -15.75
CA ASN A 140 6.34 14.47 -16.83
C ASN A 140 7.32 15.57 -16.41
N LYS A 141 6.86 16.55 -15.63
CA LYS A 141 7.75 17.60 -15.09
C LYS A 141 8.84 17.05 -14.17
N LEU A 142 8.53 16.05 -13.34
CA LEU A 142 9.49 15.42 -12.47
C LEU A 142 10.59 14.70 -13.27
N ILE A 143 10.21 13.95 -14.31
CA ILE A 143 11.15 13.24 -15.19
C ILE A 143 12.02 14.21 -15.99
N GLU A 144 11.48 15.35 -16.43
CA GLU A 144 12.23 16.37 -17.17
C GLU A 144 13.28 17.08 -16.30
N ASN A 145 13.02 17.25 -15.01
CA ASN A 145 13.94 17.89 -14.07
C ASN A 145 15.07 16.97 -13.57
N ASP A 146 14.95 15.66 -13.78
CA ASP A 146 15.99 14.67 -13.43
C ASP A 146 17.00 14.42 -14.57
N LYS A 147 16.88 15.14 -15.69
CA LYS A 147 17.85 15.12 -16.81
C LYS A 147 18.82 16.28 -16.75
#